data_e4b114ebf14bfc4db9abdadb4f2ca813
#
_entry.id   e4b114ebf14bfc4db9abdadb4f2ca813
#
_cell.length_a   1.000
_cell.length_b   1.000
_cell.length_c   1.000
_cell.angle_alpha   90.00
_cell.angle_beta   90.00
_cell.angle_gamma   90.00
#
_symmetry.space_group_name_H-M   'P 1'
#
loop_
_entity.id
_entity.type
_entity.pdbx_description
1 polymer ?
#
loop_
_entity_poly.entity_id
_entity_poly.type
_entity_poly.pdbx_seq_one_letter_code
_entity_poly.pdbx_strand_id
1 'polypeptide(L)'
;MFQKRVDQVITKMKADGLKQILVSEPCSIYYLTGVDVGPGERLFALYLNDEGRKVLFLNTLFTVEQKDCEEIWFSDTDDSTSLLASVINSSETLGVDKDWTARFLIPLMEKCEGLKVVLGSKYVDDTRAIKDEKEIECMIENSQINDVVMERTRDFIKEGMTEKQVEAFILEQYKLLGCQDVSFSPICSFGANGADPHHMPDDSVLNAGESIVIDIGGRKDRYCSDMTRTYFCKEASDEYKKIHDIVRVANEKAEEIIRPGVRLCDIDLTARNYISSFGYGEYFTHRLGHFIGQTDHEFGDVSSTNTETVKPGMIFSIEPGIYLPEKMGVRVEDLVLVTEDGCIVLNKLDKKYAMIG
;
A
#
# COMPACT_ATOMS: atom_id res chain seq x y z
N MET A 1 19.29 10.51 10.02
CA MET A 1 18.43 10.79 8.85
C MET A 1 18.90 10.00 7.64
N PHE A 2 18.03 9.61 6.76
CA PHE A 2 18.36 8.99 5.49
C PHE A 2 18.68 10.08 4.44
N GLN A 3 19.88 10.65 4.52
CA GLN A 3 20.27 11.86 3.79
C GLN A 3 20.01 11.76 2.28
N LYS A 4 20.32 10.63 1.65
CA LYS A 4 20.06 10.42 0.21
C LYS A 4 18.58 10.62 -0.16
N ARG A 5 17.63 10.13 0.68
CA ARG A 5 16.18 10.28 0.46
C ARG A 5 15.74 11.73 0.62
N VAL A 6 16.26 12.42 1.63
CA VAL A 6 16.01 13.87 1.83
C VAL A 6 16.51 14.69 0.65
N ASP A 7 17.72 14.41 0.16
CA ASP A 7 18.31 15.12 -0.99
C ASP A 7 17.51 14.90 -2.28
N GLN A 8 16.94 13.70 -2.47
CA GLN A 8 16.04 13.41 -3.60
C GLN A 8 14.75 14.23 -3.51
N VAL A 9 14.13 14.33 -2.33
CA VAL A 9 12.93 15.15 -2.11
C VAL A 9 13.24 16.62 -2.40
N ILE A 10 14.32 17.16 -1.83
CA ILE A 10 14.73 18.55 -2.05
C ILE A 10 15.03 18.83 -3.54
N THR A 11 15.67 17.87 -4.23
CA THR A 11 15.96 18.01 -5.66
C THR A 11 14.68 18.11 -6.49
N LYS A 12 13.67 17.29 -6.19
CA LYS A 12 12.37 17.34 -6.86
C LYS A 12 11.62 18.64 -6.56
N MET A 13 11.64 19.10 -5.29
CA MET A 13 11.07 20.39 -4.91
C MET A 13 11.69 21.56 -5.72
N LYS A 14 13.02 21.57 -5.81
CA LYS A 14 13.74 22.60 -6.60
C LYS A 14 13.36 22.59 -8.07
N ALA A 15 13.20 21.42 -8.67
CA ALA A 15 12.83 21.28 -10.07
C ALA A 15 11.45 21.92 -10.37
N ASP A 16 10.51 21.82 -9.41
CA ASP A 16 9.17 22.42 -9.53
C ASP A 16 9.09 23.85 -8.94
N GLY A 17 10.20 24.41 -8.42
CA GLY A 17 10.25 25.76 -7.85
C GLY A 17 9.61 25.88 -6.46
N LEU A 18 9.29 24.76 -5.78
CA LEU A 18 8.77 24.78 -4.42
C LEU A 18 9.91 24.98 -3.42
N LYS A 19 9.78 25.98 -2.54
CA LYS A 19 10.84 26.40 -1.62
C LYS A 19 10.83 25.70 -0.27
N GLN A 20 9.66 25.22 0.15
CA GLN A 20 9.50 24.63 1.48
C GLN A 20 8.34 23.62 1.50
N ILE A 21 8.51 22.54 2.28
CA ILE A 21 7.45 21.56 2.57
C ILE A 21 7.39 21.25 4.05
N LEU A 22 6.21 20.85 4.47
CA LEU A 22 5.95 20.30 5.80
C LEU A 22 5.42 18.86 5.62
N VAL A 23 6.21 17.90 6.07
CA VAL A 23 5.88 16.47 6.07
C VAL A 23 5.30 16.14 7.43
N SER A 24 4.14 15.53 7.48
CA SER A 24 3.41 15.23 8.74
C SER A 24 2.93 13.78 8.84
N GLU A 25 2.91 13.05 7.74
CA GLU A 25 2.57 11.63 7.74
C GLU A 25 3.68 10.83 8.44
N PRO A 26 3.38 10.05 9.53
CA PRO A 26 4.40 9.37 10.32
C PRO A 26 5.29 8.42 9.53
N CYS A 27 4.74 7.69 8.54
CA CYS A 27 5.52 6.82 7.66
C CYS A 27 6.50 7.60 6.80
N SER A 28 6.09 8.75 6.25
CA SER A 28 6.95 9.64 5.46
C SER A 28 8.06 10.26 6.31
N ILE A 29 7.75 10.67 7.55
CA ILE A 29 8.78 11.15 8.49
C ILE A 29 9.77 10.03 8.82
N TYR A 30 9.27 8.81 9.13
CA TYR A 30 10.14 7.66 9.34
C TYR A 30 11.01 7.37 8.12
N TYR A 31 10.45 7.37 6.93
CA TYR A 31 11.16 7.14 5.65
C TYR A 31 12.34 8.09 5.47
N LEU A 32 12.18 9.36 5.88
CA LEU A 32 13.21 10.40 5.74
C LEU A 32 14.18 10.46 6.91
N THR A 33 13.74 10.11 8.13
CA THR A 33 14.49 10.39 9.36
C THR A 33 14.88 9.16 10.15
N GLY A 34 14.16 8.05 9.99
CA GLY A 34 14.24 6.89 10.87
C GLY A 34 13.60 7.09 12.26
N VAL A 35 12.83 8.19 12.44
CA VAL A 35 12.10 8.43 13.70
C VAL A 35 10.77 7.71 13.64
N ASP A 36 10.60 6.73 14.52
CA ASP A 36 9.40 5.91 14.65
C ASP A 36 8.58 6.36 15.86
N VAL A 37 7.53 7.12 15.61
CA VAL A 37 6.64 7.67 16.63
C VAL A 37 5.20 7.51 16.22
N GLY A 38 4.36 7.02 17.13
CA GLY A 38 2.91 7.09 17.05
C GLY A 38 2.42 8.39 17.73
N PRO A 39 2.21 9.49 17.00
CA PRO A 39 1.97 10.80 17.59
C PRO A 39 0.59 10.93 18.25
N GLY A 40 -0.36 10.06 17.92
CA GLY A 40 -1.76 10.22 18.32
C GLY A 40 -2.33 11.54 17.80
N GLU A 41 -2.91 12.34 18.69
CA GLU A 41 -3.45 13.66 18.34
C GLU A 41 -2.41 14.80 18.37
N ARG A 42 -1.14 14.50 18.71
CA ARG A 42 -0.08 15.51 18.87
C ARG A 42 0.55 15.88 17.55
N LEU A 43 1.04 17.11 17.48
CA LEU A 43 1.83 17.54 16.33
C LEU A 43 3.11 16.71 16.24
N PHE A 44 3.34 16.16 15.06
CA PHE A 44 4.58 15.53 14.63
C PHE A 44 4.83 15.95 13.20
N ALA A 45 5.93 16.64 12.92
CA ALA A 45 6.18 17.21 11.60
C ALA A 45 7.67 17.33 11.31
N LEU A 46 8.03 17.23 10.03
CA LEU A 46 9.35 17.52 9.50
C LEU A 46 9.23 18.67 8.48
N TYR A 47 9.86 19.79 8.77
CA TYR A 47 10.01 20.88 7.82
C TYR A 47 11.29 20.70 7.01
N LEU A 48 11.19 20.89 5.70
CA LEU A 48 12.32 20.91 4.76
C LEU A 48 12.24 22.15 3.88
N ASN A 49 13.38 22.76 3.58
CA ASN A 49 13.45 23.81 2.56
C ASN A 49 14.46 23.48 1.46
N ASP A 50 14.41 24.24 0.38
CA ASP A 50 15.28 24.05 -0.79
C ASP A 50 16.75 24.38 -0.54
N GLU A 51 17.08 25.08 0.56
CA GLU A 51 18.45 25.35 0.99
C GLU A 51 19.05 24.22 1.83
N GLY A 52 18.25 23.18 2.16
CA GLY A 52 18.68 22.04 2.95
C GLY A 52 18.44 22.15 4.45
N ARG A 53 17.73 23.18 4.93
CA ARG A 53 17.29 23.26 6.33
C ARG A 53 16.30 22.14 6.62
N LYS A 54 16.50 21.46 7.74
CA LYS A 54 15.68 20.35 8.23
C LYS A 54 15.31 20.64 9.67
N VAL A 55 14.02 20.70 10.01
CA VAL A 55 13.53 20.94 11.36
C VAL A 55 12.50 19.89 11.72
N LEU A 56 12.78 19.12 12.77
CA LEU A 56 11.88 18.10 13.28
C LEU A 56 11.15 18.61 14.53
N PHE A 57 9.82 18.58 14.52
CA PHE A 57 8.96 19.01 15.62
C PHE A 57 8.55 17.80 16.45
N LEU A 58 8.89 17.82 17.75
CA LEU A 58 8.76 16.68 18.64
C LEU A 58 8.07 17.08 19.95
N ASN A 59 7.05 16.32 20.34
CA ASN A 59 6.50 16.47 21.69
C ASN A 59 7.42 15.80 22.72
N THR A 60 7.58 16.41 23.88
CA THR A 60 8.44 15.91 24.99
C THR A 60 8.03 14.54 25.51
N LEU A 61 6.84 14.04 25.18
CA LEU A 61 6.39 12.69 25.50
C LEU A 61 6.93 11.63 24.52
N PHE A 62 7.52 12.05 23.40
CA PHE A 62 8.11 11.11 22.45
C PHE A 62 9.50 10.67 22.90
N THR A 63 9.79 9.38 22.73
CA THR A 63 11.14 8.86 22.97
C THR A 63 11.85 8.76 21.61
N VAL A 64 12.74 9.71 21.36
CA VAL A 64 13.47 9.81 20.08
C VAL A 64 14.95 9.98 20.36
N GLU A 65 15.79 9.23 19.66
CA GLU A 65 17.23 9.49 19.63
C GLU A 65 17.51 10.74 18.79
N GLN A 66 18.45 11.57 19.25
CA GLN A 66 18.88 12.77 18.53
C GLN A 66 19.21 12.47 17.05
N LYS A 67 18.71 13.31 16.15
CA LYS A 67 18.94 13.19 14.71
C LYS A 67 19.87 14.31 14.21
N ASP A 68 20.44 14.10 13.03
CA ASP A 68 21.24 15.10 12.34
C ASP A 68 20.34 16.14 11.63
N CYS A 69 19.62 16.90 12.45
CA CYS A 69 18.77 18.03 12.03
C CYS A 69 18.47 18.94 13.23
N GLU A 70 17.92 20.12 12.97
CA GLU A 70 17.36 20.98 14.01
C GLU A 70 16.14 20.29 14.63
N GLU A 71 16.04 20.27 15.97
CA GLU A 71 14.92 19.69 16.70
C GLU A 71 14.23 20.79 17.50
N ILE A 72 12.92 20.92 17.38
CA ILE A 72 12.08 21.80 18.20
C ILE A 72 11.19 20.91 19.07
N TRP A 73 11.51 20.92 20.36
CA TRP A 73 10.78 20.19 21.39
C TRP A 73 9.73 21.07 22.04
N PHE A 74 8.54 20.54 22.29
CA PHE A 74 7.43 21.22 22.94
C PHE A 74 6.60 20.25 23.80
N SER A 75 5.91 20.80 24.80
CA SER A 75 4.98 20.08 25.67
C SER A 75 3.53 20.22 25.20
N ASP A 76 2.61 19.46 25.82
CA ASP A 76 1.17 19.57 25.53
C ASP A 76 0.56 20.94 25.89
N THR A 77 1.27 21.76 26.64
CA THR A 77 0.83 23.12 27.04
C THR A 77 1.42 24.22 26.17
N ASP A 78 2.33 23.91 25.28
CA ASP A 78 2.93 24.87 24.36
C ASP A 78 2.05 25.08 23.12
N ASP A 79 2.12 26.28 22.54
CA ASP A 79 1.48 26.56 21.25
C ASP A 79 2.34 26.01 20.09
N SER A 80 2.15 24.73 19.79
CA SER A 80 2.91 24.01 18.77
C SER A 80 2.76 24.61 17.37
N THR A 81 1.60 25.21 17.06
CA THR A 81 1.39 25.88 15.76
C THR A 81 2.15 27.19 15.65
N SER A 82 2.37 27.94 16.75
CA SER A 82 3.27 29.09 16.76
C SER A 82 4.72 28.68 16.54
N LEU A 83 5.16 27.56 17.07
CA LEU A 83 6.49 27.02 16.82
C LEU A 83 6.66 26.63 15.35
N LEU A 84 5.66 26.00 14.72
CA LEU A 84 5.67 25.75 13.26
C LEU A 84 5.76 27.07 12.47
N ALA A 85 4.93 28.05 12.78
CA ALA A 85 4.90 29.34 12.10
C ALA A 85 6.27 30.05 12.16
N SER A 86 7.05 29.84 13.22
CA SER A 86 8.36 30.48 13.41
C SER A 86 9.44 30.03 12.41
N VAL A 87 9.26 28.87 11.75
CA VAL A 87 10.22 28.33 10.76
C VAL A 87 9.76 28.53 9.31
N ILE A 88 8.48 28.80 9.11
CA ILE A 88 7.87 28.93 7.78
C ILE A 88 8.10 30.35 7.24
N ASN A 89 8.52 30.43 5.99
CA ASN A 89 8.57 31.67 5.26
C ASN A 89 7.19 31.95 4.63
N SER A 90 6.40 32.84 5.23
CA SER A 90 5.04 33.17 4.75
C SER A 90 4.99 33.90 3.39
N SER A 91 6.12 34.41 2.89
CA SER A 91 6.22 35.00 1.56
C SER A 91 6.37 33.96 0.44
N GLU A 92 6.65 32.69 0.80
CA GLU A 92 6.84 31.58 -0.14
C GLU A 92 5.71 30.54 0.00
N THR A 93 5.38 29.86 -1.09
CA THR A 93 4.38 28.78 -1.05
C THR A 93 4.87 27.62 -0.19
N LEU A 94 4.02 27.13 0.71
CA LEU A 94 4.25 25.95 1.54
C LEU A 94 3.58 24.72 0.92
N GLY A 95 4.35 23.67 0.67
CA GLY A 95 3.78 22.34 0.42
C GLY A 95 3.43 21.67 1.73
N VAL A 96 2.27 21.02 1.82
CA VAL A 96 1.82 20.25 2.98
C VAL A 96 1.39 18.85 2.55
N ASP A 97 1.42 17.90 3.50
CA ASP A 97 0.93 16.55 3.26
C ASP A 97 -0.57 16.49 2.98
N LYS A 98 -0.96 15.56 2.12
CA LYS A 98 -2.35 15.26 1.73
C LYS A 98 -3.25 14.90 2.91
N ASP A 99 -2.70 14.24 3.93
CA ASP A 99 -3.45 13.73 5.09
C ASP A 99 -3.25 14.58 6.35
N TRP A 100 -2.70 15.79 6.24
CA TRP A 100 -2.50 16.62 7.42
C TRP A 100 -3.80 17.16 7.99
N THR A 101 -3.96 17.02 9.31
CA THR A 101 -5.22 17.38 9.97
C THR A 101 -5.47 18.89 9.94
N ALA A 102 -6.71 19.28 9.65
CA ALA A 102 -7.16 20.68 9.63
C ALA A 102 -6.91 21.41 10.96
N ARG A 103 -6.88 20.68 12.10
CA ARG A 103 -6.62 21.25 13.43
C ARG A 103 -5.24 21.93 13.55
N PHE A 104 -4.26 21.55 12.74
CA PHE A 104 -2.95 22.19 12.71
C PHE A 104 -2.81 23.14 11.51
N LEU A 105 -3.37 22.76 10.36
CA LEU A 105 -3.26 23.55 9.13
C LEU A 105 -3.98 24.90 9.23
N ILE A 106 -5.23 24.92 9.74
CA ILE A 106 -6.01 26.15 9.85
C ILE A 106 -5.33 27.17 10.79
N PRO A 107 -4.97 26.82 12.04
CA PRO A 107 -4.26 27.77 12.92
C PRO A 107 -2.90 28.20 12.36
N LEU A 108 -2.19 27.33 11.62
CA LEU A 108 -0.95 27.72 10.96
C LEU A 108 -1.18 28.80 9.92
N MET A 109 -2.18 28.66 9.06
CA MET A 109 -2.53 29.63 8.03
C MET A 109 -2.98 30.97 8.66
N GLU A 110 -3.70 30.94 9.80
CA GLU A 110 -4.09 32.13 10.53
C GLU A 110 -2.88 32.90 11.10
N LYS A 111 -1.84 32.15 11.57
CA LYS A 111 -0.60 32.75 12.11
C LYS A 111 0.35 33.24 11.02
N CYS A 112 0.28 32.68 9.83
CA CYS A 112 1.11 33.02 8.67
C CYS A 112 0.28 33.80 7.65
N GLU A 113 -0.06 35.04 7.94
CA GLU A 113 -0.89 35.88 7.05
C GLU A 113 -0.34 35.92 5.62
N GLY A 114 -1.20 35.65 4.64
CA GLY A 114 -0.82 35.61 3.22
C GLY A 114 -0.14 34.32 2.76
N LEU A 115 0.08 33.33 3.62
CA LEU A 115 0.68 32.06 3.26
C LEU A 115 -0.15 31.33 2.20
N LYS A 116 0.47 31.00 1.10
CA LYS A 116 -0.06 30.11 0.08
C LYS A 116 0.27 28.66 0.44
N VAL A 117 -0.74 27.77 0.41
CA VAL A 117 -0.58 26.34 0.68
C VAL A 117 -0.92 25.52 -0.57
N VAL A 118 -0.12 24.50 -0.85
CA VAL A 118 -0.33 23.51 -1.94
C VAL A 118 -0.07 22.11 -1.41
N LEU A 119 -0.55 21.08 -2.11
CA LEU A 119 -0.17 19.70 -1.80
C LEU A 119 1.31 19.47 -2.12
N GLY A 120 2.08 19.06 -1.11
CA GLY A 120 3.51 18.82 -1.20
C GLY A 120 3.90 17.34 -1.08
N SER A 121 2.95 16.43 -0.80
CA SER A 121 3.22 15.00 -0.59
C SER A 121 3.90 14.34 -1.77
N LYS A 122 3.59 14.76 -3.02
CA LYS A 122 4.15 14.15 -4.23
C LYS A 122 5.67 14.00 -4.22
N TYR A 123 6.41 14.90 -3.59
CA TYR A 123 7.87 14.85 -3.57
C TYR A 123 8.40 13.69 -2.73
N VAL A 124 7.71 13.39 -1.64
CA VAL A 124 8.00 12.23 -0.78
C VAL A 124 7.43 10.97 -1.43
N ASP A 125 6.18 11.00 -1.88
CA ASP A 125 5.50 9.89 -2.54
C ASP A 125 6.27 9.39 -3.77
N ASP A 126 6.68 10.29 -4.67
CA ASP A 126 7.49 9.97 -5.85
C ASP A 126 8.89 9.41 -5.49
N THR A 127 9.39 9.70 -4.29
CA THR A 127 10.65 9.15 -3.82
C THR A 127 10.44 7.76 -3.23
N ARG A 128 9.36 7.54 -2.48
CA ARG A 128 8.94 6.23 -1.94
C ARG A 128 8.53 5.25 -3.05
N ALA A 129 7.97 5.75 -4.16
CA ALA A 129 7.56 4.91 -5.29
C ALA A 129 8.73 4.12 -5.89
N ILE A 130 9.96 4.67 -5.87
CA ILE A 130 11.17 4.02 -6.37
C ILE A 130 11.95 3.43 -5.19
N LYS A 131 11.85 2.12 -5.00
CA LYS A 131 12.47 1.40 -3.89
C LYS A 131 13.98 1.30 -4.10
N ASP A 132 14.75 1.54 -3.04
CA ASP A 132 16.19 1.25 -3.03
C ASP A 132 16.45 -0.25 -2.81
N GLU A 133 17.73 -0.69 -2.96
CA GLU A 133 18.11 -2.09 -2.86
C GLU A 133 17.65 -2.74 -1.55
N LYS A 134 17.74 -2.00 -0.43
CA LYS A 134 17.39 -2.52 0.89
C LYS A 134 15.87 -2.65 1.07
N GLU A 135 15.10 -1.73 0.51
CA GLU A 135 13.65 -1.79 0.47
C GLU A 135 13.18 -2.98 -0.38
N ILE A 136 13.81 -3.20 -1.53
CA ILE A 136 13.54 -4.33 -2.42
C ILE A 136 13.83 -5.67 -1.72
N GLU A 137 14.96 -5.79 -1.03
CA GLU A 137 15.30 -6.99 -0.26
C GLU A 137 14.23 -7.31 0.80
N CYS A 138 13.80 -6.31 1.58
CA CYS A 138 12.73 -6.46 2.57
C CYS A 138 11.41 -6.92 1.92
N MET A 139 11.02 -6.33 0.80
CA MET A 139 9.76 -6.65 0.15
C MET A 139 9.77 -8.04 -0.50
N ILE A 140 10.91 -8.48 -1.04
CA ILE A 140 11.10 -9.85 -1.53
C ILE A 140 10.95 -10.84 -0.37
N GLU A 141 11.62 -10.62 0.77
CA GLU A 141 11.53 -11.49 1.94
C GLU A 141 10.08 -11.57 2.47
N ASN A 142 9.39 -10.42 2.55
CA ASN A 142 8.01 -10.38 3.03
C ASN A 142 7.05 -11.09 2.08
N SER A 143 7.24 -10.98 0.77
CA SER A 143 6.44 -11.72 -0.22
C SER A 143 6.66 -13.23 -0.11
N GLN A 144 7.88 -13.69 0.21
CA GLN A 144 8.15 -15.11 0.46
C GLN A 144 7.47 -15.61 1.75
N ILE A 145 7.43 -14.78 2.81
CA ILE A 145 6.67 -15.08 4.03
C ILE A 145 5.18 -15.21 3.68
N ASN A 146 4.67 -14.32 2.86
CA ASN A 146 3.29 -14.32 2.39
C ASN A 146 2.93 -15.61 1.64
N ASP A 147 3.81 -16.08 0.75
CA ASP A 147 3.66 -17.37 0.05
C ASP A 147 3.52 -18.52 1.05
N VAL A 148 4.36 -18.55 2.09
CA VAL A 148 4.33 -19.60 3.14
C VAL A 148 3.03 -19.55 3.95
N VAL A 149 2.57 -18.34 4.32
CA VAL A 149 1.31 -18.18 5.06
C VAL A 149 0.13 -18.63 4.22
N MET A 150 0.07 -18.26 2.94
CA MET A 150 -0.98 -18.66 2.02
C MET A 150 -1.01 -20.18 1.82
N GLU A 151 0.14 -20.81 1.65
CA GLU A 151 0.25 -22.27 1.51
C GLU A 151 -0.27 -22.98 2.75
N ARG A 152 0.14 -22.54 3.94
CA ARG A 152 -0.34 -23.10 5.22
C ARG A 152 -1.83 -22.88 5.41
N THR A 153 -2.35 -21.73 5.03
CA THR A 153 -3.78 -21.37 5.11
C THR A 153 -4.59 -22.26 4.17
N ARG A 154 -4.16 -22.45 2.93
CA ARG A 154 -4.77 -23.39 1.98
C ARG A 154 -4.89 -24.80 2.56
N ASP A 155 -3.83 -25.28 3.19
CA ASP A 155 -3.78 -26.65 3.75
C ASP A 155 -4.59 -26.79 5.07
N PHE A 156 -4.83 -25.67 5.77
CA PHE A 156 -5.61 -25.61 7.01
C PHE A 156 -7.11 -25.61 6.77
N ILE A 157 -7.60 -24.92 5.73
CA ILE A 157 -9.03 -24.70 5.47
C ILE A 157 -9.77 -26.02 5.23
N LYS A 158 -10.95 -26.16 5.88
CA LYS A 158 -11.86 -27.32 5.75
C LYS A 158 -13.30 -26.86 5.73
N GLU A 159 -14.14 -27.62 5.02
CA GLU A 159 -15.59 -27.46 5.10
C GLU A 159 -16.07 -27.41 6.55
N GLY A 160 -17.02 -26.53 6.84
CA GLY A 160 -17.56 -26.31 8.19
C GLY A 160 -16.79 -25.29 9.03
N MET A 161 -15.62 -24.81 8.58
CA MET A 161 -14.91 -23.70 9.25
C MET A 161 -15.58 -22.37 8.97
N THR A 162 -15.45 -21.42 9.91
CA THR A 162 -15.87 -20.04 9.71
C THR A 162 -14.73 -19.19 9.15
N GLU A 163 -15.08 -18.06 8.50
CA GLU A 163 -14.11 -17.07 8.00
C GLU A 163 -13.20 -16.58 9.13
N LYS A 164 -13.75 -16.25 10.32
CA LYS A 164 -12.99 -15.84 11.51
C LYS A 164 -12.02 -16.91 12.01
N GLN A 165 -12.34 -18.19 11.87
CA GLN A 165 -11.39 -19.26 12.24
C GLN A 165 -10.16 -19.26 11.31
N VAL A 166 -10.37 -19.00 10.02
CA VAL A 166 -9.29 -18.88 9.04
C VAL A 166 -8.49 -17.61 9.25
N GLU A 167 -9.14 -16.48 9.50
CA GLU A 167 -8.47 -15.23 9.87
C GLU A 167 -7.56 -15.40 11.09
N ALA A 168 -8.08 -15.98 12.17
CA ALA A 168 -7.29 -16.21 13.39
C ALA A 168 -6.06 -17.09 13.14
N PHE A 169 -6.18 -18.11 12.27
CA PHE A 169 -5.04 -18.93 11.86
C PHE A 169 -4.00 -18.12 11.09
N ILE A 170 -4.42 -17.28 10.12
CA ILE A 170 -3.52 -16.43 9.33
C ILE A 170 -2.72 -15.49 10.24
N LEU A 171 -3.39 -14.80 11.17
CA LEU A 171 -2.74 -13.91 12.13
C LEU A 171 -1.69 -14.63 12.99
N GLU A 172 -1.98 -15.86 13.42
CA GLU A 172 -1.02 -16.69 14.14
C GLU A 172 0.19 -17.05 13.26
N GLN A 173 -0.02 -17.42 11.99
CA GLN A 173 1.08 -17.78 11.09
C GLN A 173 2.04 -16.61 10.85
N TYR A 174 1.55 -15.38 10.63
CA TYR A 174 2.40 -14.20 10.49
C TYR A 174 3.25 -13.97 11.75
N LYS A 175 2.64 -14.06 12.92
CA LYS A 175 3.36 -13.95 14.20
C LYS A 175 4.45 -15.02 14.35
N LEU A 176 4.17 -16.28 14.00
CA LEU A 176 5.14 -17.38 14.05
C LEU A 176 6.31 -17.19 13.08
N LEU A 177 6.10 -16.49 11.97
CA LEU A 177 7.12 -16.17 10.97
C LEU A 177 7.86 -14.84 11.24
N GLY A 178 7.57 -14.20 12.39
CA GLY A 178 8.30 -13.03 12.88
C GLY A 178 7.84 -11.70 12.29
N CYS A 179 6.65 -11.64 11.68
CA CYS A 179 6.02 -10.38 11.34
C CYS A 179 5.62 -9.63 12.61
N GLN A 180 5.86 -8.31 12.62
CA GLN A 180 5.46 -7.45 13.73
C GLN A 180 3.97 -7.15 13.71
N ASP A 181 3.36 -7.17 12.51
CA ASP A 181 1.95 -6.89 12.28
C ASP A 181 1.50 -7.50 10.94
N VAL A 182 0.25 -7.29 10.58
CA VAL A 182 -0.26 -7.52 9.22
C VAL A 182 -0.27 -6.20 8.44
N SER A 183 -0.24 -6.26 7.11
CA SER A 183 -0.35 -5.09 6.24
C SER A 183 -1.73 -4.44 6.37
N PHE A 184 -2.74 -5.29 6.42
CA PHE A 184 -4.17 -4.99 6.60
C PHE A 184 -4.86 -6.19 7.27
N SER A 185 -6.09 -6.02 7.72
CA SER A 185 -6.90 -7.14 8.25
C SER A 185 -7.13 -8.19 7.17
N PRO A 186 -6.76 -9.47 7.39
CA PRO A 186 -6.94 -10.51 6.39
C PRO A 186 -8.38 -10.59 5.87
N ILE A 187 -8.55 -10.71 4.56
CA ILE A 187 -9.84 -10.99 3.93
C ILE A 187 -9.94 -12.50 3.71
N CYS A 188 -10.96 -13.09 4.31
CA CYS A 188 -11.32 -14.50 4.12
C CYS A 188 -12.79 -14.55 3.80
N SER A 189 -13.14 -14.70 2.53
CA SER A 189 -14.54 -14.60 2.08
C SER A 189 -14.99 -15.88 1.41
N PHE A 190 -16.12 -16.44 1.90
CA PHE A 190 -16.70 -17.67 1.40
C PHE A 190 -17.92 -17.43 0.53
N GLY A 191 -18.01 -18.12 -0.61
CA GLY A 191 -19.16 -18.10 -1.49
C GLY A 191 -19.60 -16.66 -1.86
N ALA A 192 -20.83 -16.30 -1.50
CA ALA A 192 -21.44 -15.00 -1.80
C ALA A 192 -20.72 -13.82 -1.15
N ASN A 193 -20.09 -14.01 0.02
CA ASN A 193 -19.30 -12.96 0.69
C ASN A 193 -18.12 -12.50 -0.18
N GLY A 194 -17.53 -13.40 -0.97
CA GLY A 194 -16.49 -13.07 -1.93
C GLY A 194 -16.91 -12.09 -3.03
N ALA A 195 -18.20 -11.81 -3.20
CA ALA A 195 -18.68 -10.81 -4.15
C ALA A 195 -18.46 -9.36 -3.65
N ASP A 196 -18.16 -9.17 -2.36
CA ASP A 196 -17.67 -7.90 -1.81
C ASP A 196 -16.15 -7.96 -1.69
N PRO A 197 -15.40 -7.14 -2.48
CA PRO A 197 -13.93 -7.14 -2.45
C PRO A 197 -13.31 -6.83 -1.09
N HIS A 198 -14.05 -6.12 -0.22
CA HIS A 198 -13.59 -5.69 1.11
C HIS A 198 -14.37 -6.36 2.25
N HIS A 199 -15.01 -7.51 1.99
CA HIS A 199 -15.74 -8.23 3.02
C HIS A 199 -14.83 -8.55 4.22
N MET A 200 -15.25 -8.15 5.40
CA MET A 200 -14.56 -8.47 6.66
C MET A 200 -15.01 -9.85 7.16
N PRO A 201 -14.08 -10.72 7.57
CA PRO A 201 -14.39 -12.07 8.04
C PRO A 201 -15.47 -12.09 9.13
N ASP A 202 -16.50 -12.91 8.93
CA ASP A 202 -17.61 -13.08 9.87
C ASP A 202 -17.78 -14.54 10.31
N ASP A 203 -18.95 -14.90 10.85
CA ASP A 203 -19.24 -16.26 11.30
C ASP A 203 -19.84 -17.14 10.19
N SER A 204 -19.76 -16.69 8.91
CA SER A 204 -20.16 -17.49 7.74
C SER A 204 -19.37 -18.77 7.65
N VAL A 205 -20.09 -19.86 7.41
CA VAL A 205 -19.55 -21.23 7.42
C VAL A 205 -19.30 -21.68 5.99
N LEU A 206 -18.09 -22.20 5.72
CA LEU A 206 -17.70 -22.72 4.42
C LEU A 206 -18.47 -24.00 4.07
N ASN A 207 -19.07 -24.03 2.88
CA ASN A 207 -19.80 -25.18 2.33
C ASN A 207 -19.13 -25.69 1.06
N ALA A 208 -19.38 -26.98 0.72
CA ALA A 208 -18.92 -27.57 -0.52
C ALA A 208 -19.44 -26.78 -1.73
N GLY A 209 -18.58 -26.57 -2.75
CA GLY A 209 -18.89 -25.85 -3.97
C GLY A 209 -18.69 -24.32 -3.90
N GLU A 210 -18.41 -23.76 -2.74
CA GLU A 210 -18.17 -22.33 -2.58
C GLU A 210 -16.76 -21.91 -2.99
N SER A 211 -16.63 -20.67 -3.49
CA SER A 211 -15.33 -20.00 -3.66
C SER A 211 -14.78 -19.56 -2.31
N ILE A 212 -13.47 -19.54 -2.20
CA ILE A 212 -12.72 -19.12 -1.02
C ILE A 212 -11.71 -18.08 -1.47
N VAL A 213 -12.01 -16.81 -1.27
CA VAL A 213 -11.09 -15.69 -1.55
C VAL A 213 -10.28 -15.43 -0.28
N ILE A 214 -8.97 -15.58 -0.38
CA ILE A 214 -8.03 -15.30 0.69
C ILE A 214 -7.10 -14.19 0.22
N ASP A 215 -7.15 -13.05 0.91
CA ASP A 215 -6.32 -11.90 0.65
C ASP A 215 -5.57 -11.51 1.93
N ILE A 216 -4.24 -11.55 1.86
CA ILE A 216 -3.39 -11.49 3.02
C ILE A 216 -2.10 -10.72 2.76
N GLY A 217 -1.65 -10.00 3.77
CA GLY A 217 -0.38 -9.31 3.78
C GLY A 217 0.25 -9.26 5.16
N GLY A 218 1.54 -9.59 5.27
CA GLY A 218 2.33 -9.44 6.49
C GLY A 218 3.17 -8.18 6.46
N ARG A 219 3.45 -7.62 7.65
CA ARG A 219 4.33 -6.48 7.84
C ARG A 219 5.54 -6.87 8.67
N LYS A 220 6.71 -6.86 8.03
CA LYS A 220 7.99 -7.14 8.68
C LYS A 220 9.01 -6.08 8.29
N ASP A 221 9.84 -5.67 9.24
CA ASP A 221 10.86 -4.64 9.06
C ASP A 221 10.31 -3.35 8.41
N ARG A 222 9.05 -3.00 8.79
CA ARG A 222 8.29 -1.82 8.32
C ARG A 222 7.75 -1.93 6.90
N TYR A 223 7.99 -2.99 6.16
CA TYR A 223 7.50 -3.16 4.79
C TYR A 223 6.34 -4.15 4.77
N CYS A 224 5.36 -3.85 3.92
CA CYS A 224 4.17 -4.64 3.70
C CYS A 224 4.38 -5.65 2.58
N SER A 225 3.69 -6.77 2.66
CA SER A 225 3.44 -7.69 1.54
C SER A 225 1.95 -7.75 1.26
N ASP A 226 1.61 -8.28 0.08
CA ASP A 226 0.24 -8.40 -0.38
C ASP A 226 0.08 -9.57 -1.34
N MET A 227 -1.00 -10.33 -1.24
CA MET A 227 -1.32 -11.42 -2.16
C MET A 227 -2.74 -11.92 -1.98
N THR A 228 -3.47 -12.07 -3.07
CA THR A 228 -4.75 -12.79 -3.09
C THR A 228 -4.68 -14.09 -3.87
N ARG A 229 -5.28 -15.14 -3.33
CA ARG A 229 -5.57 -16.39 -4.03
C ARG A 229 -7.03 -16.79 -3.83
N THR A 230 -7.60 -17.42 -4.85
CA THR A 230 -8.96 -17.98 -4.78
C THR A 230 -8.92 -19.49 -4.97
N TYR A 231 -9.56 -20.20 -4.08
CA TYR A 231 -9.72 -21.65 -4.06
C TYR A 231 -11.20 -22.03 -4.10
N PHE A 232 -11.51 -23.33 -4.14
CA PHE A 232 -12.88 -23.84 -4.06
C PHE A 232 -12.97 -24.98 -3.05
N CYS A 233 -14.07 -24.99 -2.28
CA CYS A 233 -14.30 -26.04 -1.29
C CYS A 233 -14.76 -27.34 -1.97
N LYS A 234 -13.92 -28.38 -1.94
CA LYS A 234 -14.15 -29.75 -2.46
C LYS A 234 -14.47 -29.84 -3.94
N GLU A 235 -15.34 -28.99 -4.46
CA GLU A 235 -15.78 -28.99 -5.85
C GLU A 235 -16.06 -27.56 -6.36
N ALA A 236 -16.14 -27.39 -7.67
CA ALA A 236 -16.56 -26.14 -8.28
C ALA A 236 -17.31 -26.40 -9.58
N SER A 237 -18.27 -25.55 -9.91
CA SER A 237 -18.94 -25.59 -11.22
C SER A 237 -17.98 -25.26 -12.35
N ASP A 238 -18.26 -25.68 -13.56
CA ASP A 238 -17.45 -25.33 -14.73
C ASP A 238 -17.46 -23.82 -15.00
N GLU A 239 -18.55 -23.13 -14.65
CA GLU A 239 -18.64 -21.67 -14.71
C GLU A 239 -17.62 -21.02 -13.76
N TYR A 240 -17.56 -21.47 -12.50
CA TYR A 240 -16.65 -20.92 -11.48
C TYR A 240 -15.17 -21.14 -11.84
N LYS A 241 -14.82 -22.34 -12.32
CA LYS A 241 -13.49 -22.65 -12.85
C LYS A 241 -13.10 -21.73 -14.01
N LYS A 242 -14.04 -21.53 -14.96
CA LYS A 242 -13.85 -20.63 -16.09
C LYS A 242 -13.62 -19.18 -15.64
N ILE A 243 -14.40 -18.68 -14.69
CA ILE A 243 -14.24 -17.33 -14.14
C ILE A 243 -12.87 -17.18 -13.50
N HIS A 244 -12.44 -18.16 -12.70
CA HIS A 244 -11.11 -18.15 -12.09
C HIS A 244 -9.99 -18.09 -13.15
N ASP A 245 -10.09 -18.92 -14.20
CA ASP A 245 -9.10 -18.92 -15.28
C ASP A 245 -9.07 -17.59 -16.06
N ILE A 246 -10.22 -16.91 -16.22
CA ILE A 246 -10.28 -15.58 -16.84
C ILE A 246 -9.51 -14.57 -15.97
N VAL A 247 -9.72 -14.56 -14.65
CA VAL A 247 -9.03 -13.64 -13.74
C VAL A 247 -7.53 -13.93 -13.70
N ARG A 248 -7.14 -15.21 -13.56
CA ARG A 248 -5.74 -15.63 -13.57
C ARG A 248 -5.02 -15.19 -14.86
N VAL A 249 -5.62 -15.46 -16.01
CA VAL A 249 -5.02 -15.08 -17.32
C VAL A 249 -4.99 -13.56 -17.49
N ALA A 250 -5.96 -12.81 -16.95
CA ALA A 250 -5.94 -11.34 -16.94
C ALA A 250 -4.76 -10.80 -16.12
N ASN A 251 -4.49 -11.39 -14.95
CA ASN A 251 -3.33 -11.06 -14.12
C ASN A 251 -2.02 -11.35 -14.88
N GLU A 252 -1.84 -12.58 -15.42
CA GLU A 252 -0.65 -12.98 -16.17
C GLU A 252 -0.38 -12.07 -17.39
N LYS A 253 -1.44 -11.70 -18.14
CA LYS A 253 -1.31 -10.78 -19.29
C LYS A 253 -0.91 -9.36 -18.89
N ALA A 254 -1.40 -8.87 -17.76
CA ALA A 254 -1.01 -7.56 -17.25
C ALA A 254 0.47 -7.57 -16.83
N GLU A 255 0.91 -8.61 -16.13
CA GLU A 255 2.32 -8.76 -15.74
C GLU A 255 3.27 -8.87 -16.93
N GLU A 256 2.88 -9.59 -18.01
CA GLU A 256 3.69 -9.80 -19.20
C GLU A 256 4.11 -8.51 -19.91
N ILE A 257 3.30 -7.46 -19.84
CA ILE A 257 3.60 -6.19 -20.52
C ILE A 257 4.39 -5.21 -19.67
N ILE A 258 4.59 -5.50 -18.37
CA ILE A 258 5.25 -4.59 -17.44
C ILE A 258 6.75 -4.47 -17.77
N ARG A 259 7.16 -3.26 -18.16
CA ARG A 259 8.56 -2.88 -18.37
C ARG A 259 8.69 -1.36 -18.32
N PRO A 260 9.89 -0.82 -18.13
CA PRO A 260 10.10 0.64 -18.13
C PRO A 260 9.51 1.32 -19.36
N GLY A 261 8.81 2.44 -19.15
CA GLY A 261 8.20 3.25 -20.19
C GLY A 261 6.78 2.85 -20.59
N VAL A 262 6.26 1.69 -20.19
CA VAL A 262 4.84 1.34 -20.34
C VAL A 262 4.00 2.23 -19.41
N ARG A 263 2.84 2.70 -19.86
CA ARG A 263 1.95 3.50 -19.00
C ARG A 263 1.16 2.60 -18.06
N LEU A 264 0.93 3.06 -16.84
CA LEU A 264 0.14 2.31 -15.84
C LEU A 264 -1.29 2.03 -16.34
N CYS A 265 -1.90 2.96 -17.10
CA CYS A 265 -3.22 2.72 -17.68
C CYS A 265 -3.22 1.60 -18.76
N ASP A 266 -2.14 1.39 -19.49
CA ASP A 266 -2.07 0.32 -20.49
C ASP A 266 -2.03 -1.06 -19.80
N ILE A 267 -1.45 -1.14 -18.60
CA ILE A 267 -1.42 -2.35 -17.78
C ILE A 267 -2.84 -2.69 -17.28
N ASP A 268 -3.55 -1.71 -16.68
CA ASP A 268 -4.96 -1.87 -16.27
C ASP A 268 -5.83 -2.29 -17.48
N LEU A 269 -5.74 -1.57 -18.57
CA LEU A 269 -6.56 -1.82 -19.75
C LEU A 269 -6.30 -3.21 -20.37
N THR A 270 -5.11 -3.77 -20.20
CA THR A 270 -4.80 -5.13 -20.67
C THR A 270 -5.63 -6.16 -19.92
N ALA A 271 -5.65 -6.13 -18.58
CA ALA A 271 -6.46 -7.04 -17.79
C ALA A 271 -7.97 -6.77 -17.97
N ARG A 272 -8.37 -5.50 -17.90
CA ARG A 272 -9.77 -5.08 -17.99
C ARG A 272 -10.41 -5.44 -19.33
N ASN A 273 -9.73 -5.21 -20.44
CA ASN A 273 -10.21 -5.58 -21.78
C ASN A 273 -10.31 -7.09 -21.94
N TYR A 274 -9.36 -7.85 -21.37
CA TYR A 274 -9.42 -9.30 -21.40
C TYR A 274 -10.65 -9.82 -20.67
N ILE A 275 -10.89 -9.38 -19.43
CA ILE A 275 -12.09 -9.74 -18.66
C ILE A 275 -13.37 -9.31 -19.39
N SER A 276 -13.40 -8.12 -19.97
CA SER A 276 -14.55 -7.58 -20.71
C SER A 276 -14.87 -8.40 -21.96
N SER A 277 -13.87 -8.99 -22.62
CA SER A 277 -14.06 -9.84 -23.80
C SER A 277 -14.87 -11.12 -23.54
N PHE A 278 -14.97 -11.53 -22.27
CA PHE A 278 -15.80 -12.64 -21.81
C PHE A 278 -17.16 -12.21 -21.24
N GLY A 279 -17.49 -10.90 -21.28
CA GLY A 279 -18.77 -10.36 -20.77
C GLY A 279 -18.77 -10.05 -19.28
N TYR A 280 -17.62 -10.07 -18.60
CA TYR A 280 -17.52 -9.80 -17.15
C TYR A 280 -16.96 -8.41 -16.82
N GLY A 281 -16.84 -7.49 -17.78
CA GLY A 281 -16.23 -6.17 -17.56
C GLY A 281 -16.91 -5.34 -16.46
N GLU A 282 -18.25 -5.41 -16.33
CA GLU A 282 -18.99 -4.69 -15.29
C GLU A 282 -18.77 -5.23 -13.86
N TYR A 283 -18.26 -6.47 -13.75
CA TYR A 283 -17.96 -7.13 -12.49
C TYR A 283 -16.50 -6.95 -12.02
N PHE A 284 -15.68 -6.28 -12.81
CA PHE A 284 -14.34 -5.82 -12.39
C PHE A 284 -14.41 -4.35 -11.97
N THR A 285 -14.74 -4.09 -10.71
CA THR A 285 -15.24 -2.81 -10.21
C THR A 285 -14.18 -1.87 -9.67
N HIS A 286 -12.94 -2.33 -9.44
CA HIS A 286 -11.86 -1.52 -8.89
C HIS A 286 -10.69 -1.32 -9.88
N ARG A 287 -9.69 -0.52 -9.53
CA ARG A 287 -8.42 -0.37 -10.26
C ARG A 287 -7.67 -1.70 -10.26
N LEU A 288 -6.76 -1.88 -11.21
CA LEU A 288 -6.00 -3.12 -11.33
C LEU A 288 -4.97 -3.31 -10.21
N GLY A 289 -4.51 -2.24 -9.56
CA GLY A 289 -3.53 -2.35 -8.49
C GLY A 289 -3.16 -1.03 -7.86
N HIS A 290 -2.32 -1.08 -6.83
CA HIS A 290 -1.83 0.05 -6.06
C HIS A 290 -0.34 -0.08 -5.77
N PHE A 291 0.31 1.05 -5.51
CA PHE A 291 1.67 1.07 -5.00
C PHE A 291 1.67 0.62 -3.53
N ILE A 292 2.75 -0.02 -3.12
CA ILE A 292 2.93 -0.61 -1.80
C ILE A 292 4.36 -0.41 -1.33
N GLY A 293 4.58 -0.41 -0.02
CA GLY A 293 5.89 -0.28 0.60
C GLY A 293 5.81 -0.33 2.12
N GLN A 294 6.01 0.78 2.80
CA GLN A 294 5.87 0.87 4.26
C GLN A 294 4.41 0.89 4.73
N THR A 295 3.49 1.21 3.83
CA THR A 295 2.04 1.02 4.00
C THR A 295 1.53 0.12 2.89
N ASP A 296 0.42 -0.58 3.13
CA ASP A 296 -0.23 -1.42 2.13
C ASP A 296 -0.62 -0.63 0.89
N HIS A 297 -1.24 0.52 1.06
CA HIS A 297 -1.53 1.45 -0.02
C HIS A 297 -0.62 2.68 0.08
N GLU A 298 0.39 2.79 -0.78
CA GLU A 298 1.15 4.02 -1.02
C GLU A 298 0.52 4.85 -2.14
N PHE A 299 0.94 6.10 -2.28
CA PHE A 299 0.47 6.96 -3.35
C PHE A 299 0.95 6.46 -4.71
N GLY A 300 0.01 6.38 -5.66
CA GLY A 300 0.17 5.80 -6.98
C GLY A 300 -0.75 4.60 -7.17
N ASP A 301 -1.24 4.42 -8.39
CA ASP A 301 -2.15 3.34 -8.74
C ASP A 301 -1.89 2.80 -10.14
N VAL A 302 -2.37 1.58 -10.38
CA VAL A 302 -2.46 0.97 -11.71
C VAL A 302 -3.93 1.00 -12.11
N SER A 303 -4.35 2.11 -12.73
CA SER A 303 -5.74 2.34 -13.13
C SER A 303 -5.84 2.77 -14.59
N SER A 304 -7.01 2.60 -15.19
CA SER A 304 -7.28 2.96 -16.60
C SER A 304 -7.09 4.44 -16.92
N THR A 305 -6.94 5.30 -15.91
CA THR A 305 -6.77 6.75 -16.05
C THR A 305 -5.35 7.25 -15.74
N ASN A 306 -4.49 6.40 -15.15
CA ASN A 306 -3.14 6.80 -14.80
C ASN A 306 -2.20 6.70 -16.01
N THR A 307 -1.82 7.85 -16.56
CA THR A 307 -0.93 7.95 -17.74
C THR A 307 0.56 7.99 -17.40
N GLU A 308 0.93 7.92 -16.12
CA GLU A 308 2.33 7.85 -15.72
C GLU A 308 3.00 6.57 -16.23
N THR A 309 4.31 6.66 -16.43
CA THR A 309 5.09 5.54 -16.96
C THR A 309 5.81 4.78 -15.87
N VAL A 310 5.84 3.48 -16.04
CA VAL A 310 6.57 2.55 -15.18
C VAL A 310 8.07 2.83 -15.22
N LYS A 311 8.72 2.77 -14.05
CA LYS A 311 10.16 3.01 -13.88
C LYS A 311 10.80 1.87 -13.07
N PRO A 312 12.09 1.56 -13.29
CA PRO A 312 12.81 0.58 -12.47
C PRO A 312 12.74 0.93 -10.98
N GLY A 313 12.61 -0.07 -10.12
CA GLY A 313 12.45 0.08 -8.66
C GLY A 313 11.04 0.34 -8.18
N MET A 314 10.05 0.53 -9.07
CA MET A 314 8.64 0.56 -8.67
C MET A 314 8.18 -0.83 -8.22
N ILE A 315 7.37 -0.88 -7.14
CA ILE A 315 6.66 -2.08 -6.69
C ILE A 315 5.20 -1.73 -6.52
N PHE A 316 4.33 -2.54 -7.11
CA PHE A 316 2.86 -2.38 -7.06
C PHE A 316 2.15 -3.72 -7.22
N SER A 317 0.87 -3.77 -6.82
CA SER A 317 0.02 -4.96 -7.00
C SER A 317 -0.53 -5.06 -8.42
N ILE A 318 -0.84 -6.30 -8.83
CA ILE A 318 -1.64 -6.64 -10.01
C ILE A 318 -2.72 -7.61 -9.56
N GLU A 319 -3.95 -7.10 -9.39
CA GLU A 319 -5.03 -7.78 -8.66
C GLU A 319 -6.39 -7.76 -9.39
N PRO A 320 -6.49 -8.22 -10.64
CA PRO A 320 -7.79 -8.28 -11.28
C PRO A 320 -8.77 -9.18 -10.52
N GLY A 321 -10.05 -8.81 -10.52
CA GLY A 321 -11.11 -9.59 -9.89
C GLY A 321 -12.41 -9.59 -10.70
N ILE A 322 -13.23 -10.59 -10.48
CA ILE A 322 -14.62 -10.69 -10.95
C ILE A 322 -15.50 -10.98 -9.73
N TYR A 323 -16.47 -10.11 -9.48
CA TYR A 323 -17.33 -10.16 -8.30
C TYR A 323 -18.79 -10.27 -8.74
N LEU A 324 -19.36 -11.49 -8.65
CA LEU A 324 -20.75 -11.77 -9.05
C LEU A 324 -21.66 -11.61 -7.83
N PRO A 325 -22.52 -10.57 -7.77
CA PRO A 325 -23.40 -10.32 -6.64
C PRO A 325 -24.21 -11.57 -6.23
N GLU A 326 -24.29 -11.82 -4.92
CA GLU A 326 -25.02 -12.93 -4.31
C GLU A 326 -24.52 -14.34 -4.70
N LYS A 327 -23.38 -14.45 -5.41
CA LYS A 327 -22.85 -15.73 -5.90
C LYS A 327 -21.43 -16.00 -5.42
N MET A 328 -20.47 -15.23 -5.89
CA MET A 328 -19.06 -15.49 -5.63
C MET A 328 -18.15 -14.32 -6.03
N GLY A 329 -16.94 -14.31 -5.50
CA GLY A 329 -15.83 -13.51 -6.02
C GLY A 329 -14.65 -14.36 -6.42
N VAL A 330 -13.83 -13.84 -7.30
CA VAL A 330 -12.48 -14.32 -7.62
C VAL A 330 -11.55 -13.13 -7.72
N ARG A 331 -10.44 -13.18 -7.01
CA ARG A 331 -9.28 -12.28 -7.17
C ARG A 331 -8.01 -13.12 -7.23
N VAL A 332 -7.09 -12.75 -8.09
CA VAL A 332 -5.71 -13.28 -8.16
C VAL A 332 -4.78 -12.10 -8.18
N GLU A 333 -3.91 -12.03 -7.20
CA GLU A 333 -3.03 -10.90 -6.95
C GLU A 333 -1.61 -11.32 -6.68
N ASP A 334 -0.68 -10.54 -7.24
CA ASP A 334 0.73 -10.59 -6.92
C ASP A 334 1.33 -9.19 -6.88
N LEU A 335 2.40 -9.04 -6.11
CA LEU A 335 3.28 -7.89 -6.18
C LEU A 335 4.30 -8.08 -7.30
N VAL A 336 4.56 -7.00 -8.03
CA VAL A 336 5.57 -6.95 -9.08
C VAL A 336 6.63 -5.89 -8.79
N LEU A 337 7.90 -6.25 -8.97
CA LEU A 337 9.05 -5.33 -8.96
C LEU A 337 9.44 -5.04 -10.40
N VAL A 338 9.48 -3.79 -10.77
CA VAL A 338 9.96 -3.35 -12.09
C VAL A 338 11.49 -3.37 -12.13
N THR A 339 12.06 -4.05 -13.11
CA THR A 339 13.50 -4.14 -13.39
C THR A 339 13.91 -3.20 -14.54
N GLU A 340 15.17 -3.21 -14.93
CA GLU A 340 15.68 -2.38 -16.05
C GLU A 340 15.08 -2.76 -17.42
N ASP A 341 14.59 -4.00 -17.59
CA ASP A 341 14.14 -4.55 -18.86
C ASP A 341 12.76 -5.24 -18.81
N GLY A 342 12.15 -5.36 -17.63
CA GLY A 342 10.87 -6.05 -17.43
C GLY A 342 10.34 -5.92 -16.02
N CYS A 343 9.81 -7.02 -15.48
CA CYS A 343 9.42 -7.10 -14.06
C CYS A 343 9.70 -8.49 -13.48
N ILE A 344 9.74 -8.54 -12.15
CA ILE A 344 9.82 -9.76 -11.36
C ILE A 344 8.55 -9.84 -10.51
N VAL A 345 7.78 -10.91 -10.66
CA VAL A 345 6.67 -11.25 -9.75
C VAL A 345 7.27 -11.72 -8.44
N LEU A 346 6.95 -11.05 -7.32
CA LEU A 346 7.54 -11.33 -6.01
C LEU A 346 6.94 -12.59 -5.37
N ASN A 347 5.63 -12.78 -5.47
CA ASN A 347 4.93 -13.96 -5.01
C ASN A 347 5.20 -15.15 -5.92
N LYS A 348 5.47 -16.33 -5.34
CA LYS A 348 5.87 -17.53 -6.10
C LYS A 348 4.84 -18.65 -6.04
N LEU A 349 3.83 -18.54 -5.15
CA LEU A 349 2.77 -19.53 -5.05
C LEU A 349 1.93 -19.57 -6.35
N ASP A 350 1.61 -20.79 -6.83
CA ASP A 350 0.84 -21.00 -8.07
C ASP A 350 -0.50 -20.22 -8.01
N LYS A 351 -0.82 -19.57 -9.11
CA LYS A 351 -2.05 -18.78 -9.31
C LYS A 351 -3.29 -19.64 -9.64
N LYS A 352 -3.09 -20.92 -9.93
CA LYS A 352 -4.20 -21.82 -10.24
C LYS A 352 -5.04 -22.10 -9.01
N TYR A 353 -6.35 -22.24 -9.22
CA TYR A 353 -7.22 -22.72 -8.16
C TYR A 353 -6.87 -24.15 -7.74
N ALA A 354 -7.19 -24.48 -6.51
CA ALA A 354 -7.18 -25.84 -5.99
C ALA A 354 -8.54 -26.16 -5.34
N MET A 355 -8.89 -27.43 -5.36
CA MET A 355 -9.99 -27.94 -4.53
C MET A 355 -9.42 -28.24 -3.16
N ILE A 356 -9.96 -27.62 -2.13
CA ILE A 356 -9.50 -27.72 -0.74
C ILE A 356 -10.67 -27.98 0.20
N GLY A 357 -10.44 -28.44 1.41
CA GLY A 357 -11.49 -28.66 2.42
C GLY A 357 -11.80 -30.10 2.79
#